data_ee2c2a30290f2d6b8697f9df5805dc5b
#
_entry.id   ee2c2a30290f2d6b8697f9df5805dc5b
#
_cell.length_a   1.000
_cell.length_b   1.000
_cell.length_c   1.000
_cell.angle_alpha   90.00
_cell.angle_beta   90.00
_cell.angle_gamma   90.00
#
_symmetry.space_group_name_H-M   'P 1'
#
loop_
_entity.id
_entity.type
_entity.pdbx_description
1 polymer ?
#
loop_
_entity_poly.entity_id
_entity_poly.type
_entity_poly.pdbx_seq_one_letter_code
_entity_poly.pdbx_strand_id
1 'polypeptide(L)'
;MTTLFYLVIYDLPDNKAANKRRTRLHKLLSGYGKWTQYSVFECFLTSVQFVKLQHRIEKLIKPTEDSIRIYVLDAGAVKRTITYGSEQPRRDEVIVL
;
A
#
# COMPACT_ATOMS: atom_id res chain seq x y z
N MET A 1 -9.40 -10.51 16.44
CA MET A 1 -8.24 -9.66 16.19
C MET A 1 -8.65 -8.45 15.36
N THR A 2 -8.24 -7.28 15.77
CA THR A 2 -8.62 -6.05 15.10
C THR A 2 -7.83 -5.86 13.82
N THR A 3 -8.51 -5.47 12.74
CA THR A 3 -7.86 -5.08 11.50
C THR A 3 -8.02 -3.59 11.30
N LEU A 4 -7.01 -2.99 10.68
CA LEU A 4 -7.02 -1.59 10.32
C LEU A 4 -6.74 -1.44 8.84
N PHE A 5 -7.11 -0.29 8.31
CA PHE A 5 -6.87 0.07 6.93
C PHE A 5 -5.59 0.88 6.83
N TYR A 6 -4.71 0.47 5.94
CA TYR A 6 -3.44 1.13 5.71
C TYR A 6 -3.37 1.60 4.27
N LEU A 7 -3.18 2.89 4.10
CA LEU A 7 -2.96 3.47 2.78
C LEU A 7 -1.46 3.65 2.60
N VAL A 8 -0.87 2.88 1.70
CA VAL A 8 0.56 2.90 1.45
C VAL A 8 0.85 3.69 0.19
N ILE A 9 1.65 4.73 0.33
CA ILE A 9 2.04 5.59 -0.78
C ILE A 9 3.56 5.59 -0.85
N TYR A 10 4.11 5.36 -2.04
CA TYR A 10 5.56 5.34 -2.18
C TYR A 10 6.01 6.18 -3.37
N ASP A 11 7.23 6.68 -3.26
CA ASP A 11 7.86 7.51 -4.28
C ASP A 11 9.34 7.17 -4.30
N LEU A 12 9.80 6.62 -5.41
CA LEU A 12 11.19 6.23 -5.61
C LEU A 12 11.77 7.01 -6.78
N PRO A 13 13.09 7.26 -6.77
CA PRO A 13 13.73 7.97 -7.88
C PRO A 13 13.60 7.22 -9.20
N ASP A 14 13.82 7.93 -10.28
CA ASP A 14 13.76 7.34 -11.61
C ASP A 14 15.18 7.00 -12.08
N ASN A 15 15.63 5.82 -11.67
CA ASN A 15 16.91 5.27 -12.14
C ASN A 15 16.80 3.75 -12.13
N LYS A 16 17.78 3.09 -12.74
CA LYS A 16 17.74 1.66 -12.95
C LYS A 16 17.60 0.86 -11.65
N ALA A 17 18.38 1.21 -10.64
CA ALA A 17 18.35 0.50 -9.36
C ALA A 17 17.02 0.73 -8.65
N ALA A 18 16.54 1.97 -8.62
CA ALA A 18 15.26 2.29 -8.01
C ALA A 18 14.10 1.64 -8.75
N ASN A 19 14.18 1.52 -10.07
CA ASN A 19 13.14 0.85 -10.85
C ASN A 19 13.01 -0.62 -10.47
N LYS A 20 14.13 -1.28 -10.18
CA LYS A 20 14.09 -2.67 -9.68
C LYS A 20 13.44 -2.74 -8.31
N ARG A 21 13.77 -1.80 -7.42
CA ARG A 21 13.15 -1.74 -6.09
C ARG A 21 11.64 -1.48 -6.20
N ARG A 22 11.25 -0.58 -7.11
CA ARG A 22 9.83 -0.27 -7.35
C ARG A 22 9.06 -1.51 -7.78
N THR A 23 9.62 -2.29 -8.69
CA THR A 23 8.99 -3.52 -9.13
C THR A 23 8.83 -4.52 -7.99
N ARG A 24 9.86 -4.67 -7.16
CA ARG A 24 9.81 -5.56 -6.01
C ARG A 24 8.82 -5.07 -4.97
N LEU A 25 8.78 -3.77 -4.74
CA LEU A 25 7.86 -3.17 -3.78
C LEU A 25 6.41 -3.36 -4.24
N HIS A 26 6.14 -3.13 -5.52
CA HIS A 26 4.81 -3.37 -6.08
C HIS A 26 4.38 -4.82 -5.88
N LYS A 27 5.28 -5.75 -6.16
CA LYS A 27 4.99 -7.18 -5.98
C LYS A 27 4.74 -7.51 -4.51
N LEU A 28 5.56 -6.97 -3.61
CA LEU A 28 5.38 -7.17 -2.18
C LEU A 28 4.02 -6.66 -1.72
N LEU A 29 3.70 -5.43 -2.06
CA LEU A 29 2.44 -4.80 -1.63
C LEU A 29 1.22 -5.50 -2.22
N SER A 30 1.35 -6.06 -3.42
CA SER A 30 0.25 -6.81 -4.04
C SER A 30 -0.12 -8.05 -3.24
N GLY A 31 0.79 -8.58 -2.44
CA GLY A 31 0.51 -9.69 -1.55
C GLY A 31 -0.18 -9.29 -0.25
N TYR A 32 -0.26 -8.00 0.04
CA TYR A 32 -0.85 -7.50 1.28
C TYR A 32 -2.09 -6.64 1.07
N GLY A 33 -2.30 -6.13 -0.15
CA GLY A 33 -3.43 -5.25 -0.39
C GLY A 33 -3.75 -5.11 -1.86
N LYS A 34 -4.52 -4.08 -2.18
CA LYS A 34 -5.00 -3.81 -3.54
C LYS A 34 -4.32 -2.57 -4.09
N TRP A 35 -3.81 -2.71 -5.29
CA TRP A 35 -3.29 -1.58 -6.05
C TRP A 35 -4.45 -0.68 -6.46
N THR A 36 -4.37 0.57 -6.08
CA THR A 36 -5.43 1.54 -6.39
C THR A 36 -5.08 2.33 -7.63
N GLN A 37 -3.93 3.00 -7.60
CA GLN A 37 -3.43 3.72 -8.76
C GLN A 37 -1.98 4.07 -8.53
N TYR A 38 -1.19 4.12 -9.59
CA TYR A 38 0.22 4.51 -9.54
C TYR A 38 0.96 3.86 -8.37
N SER A 39 1.38 4.64 -7.41
CA SER A 39 2.15 4.19 -6.26
C SER A 39 1.31 4.14 -4.98
N VAL A 40 0.05 3.75 -5.10
CA VAL A 40 -0.89 3.74 -3.97
C VAL A 40 -1.49 2.34 -3.82
N PHE A 41 -1.36 1.80 -2.61
CA PHE A 41 -1.97 0.53 -2.24
C PHE A 41 -2.88 0.70 -1.04
N GLU A 42 -4.00 0.01 -1.07
CA GLU A 42 -4.97 -0.06 0.04
C GLU A 42 -4.85 -1.43 0.68
N CYS A 43 -4.45 -1.47 1.94
CA CYS A 43 -4.21 -2.72 2.66
C CYS A 43 -5.09 -2.77 3.91
N PHE A 44 -5.78 -3.90 4.10
CA PHE A 44 -6.62 -4.12 5.27
C PHE A 44 -5.99 -5.26 6.06
N LEU A 45 -5.30 -4.94 7.13
CA LEU A 45 -4.38 -5.87 7.79
C LEU A 45 -4.61 -5.94 9.30
N THR A 46 -4.32 -7.12 9.86
CA THR A 46 -4.16 -7.25 11.30
C THR A 46 -2.82 -6.64 11.71
N SER A 47 -2.64 -6.41 13.01
CA SER A 47 -1.37 -5.88 13.52
C SER A 47 -0.20 -6.79 13.19
N VAL A 48 -0.40 -8.09 13.23
CA VAL A 48 0.66 -9.07 12.91
C VAL A 48 1.06 -8.96 11.44
N GLN A 49 0.07 -8.90 10.57
CA GLN A 49 0.33 -8.74 9.13
C GLN A 49 1.06 -7.43 8.85
N PHE A 50 0.65 -6.36 9.52
CA PHE A 50 1.27 -5.06 9.32
C PHE A 50 2.74 -5.07 9.75
N VAL A 51 3.05 -5.67 10.89
CA VAL A 51 4.44 -5.77 11.35
C VAL A 51 5.29 -6.55 10.35
N LYS A 52 4.75 -7.64 9.80
CA LYS A 52 5.46 -8.40 8.77
C LYS A 52 5.71 -7.55 7.53
N LEU A 53 4.72 -6.80 7.10
CA LEU A 53 4.86 -5.93 5.94
C LEU A 53 5.93 -4.87 6.19
N GLN A 54 5.92 -4.25 7.36
CA GLN A 54 6.92 -3.24 7.71
C GLN A 54 8.34 -3.79 7.64
N HIS A 55 8.56 -4.99 8.19
CA HIS A 55 9.88 -5.60 8.12
C HIS A 55 10.35 -5.85 6.70
N ARG A 56 9.44 -6.27 5.84
CA ARG A 56 9.78 -6.53 4.44
C ARG A 56 10.07 -5.25 3.68
N ILE A 57 9.31 -4.21 3.95
CA ILE A 57 9.54 -2.89 3.35
C ILE A 57 10.91 -2.38 3.76
N GLU A 58 11.25 -2.46 5.06
CA GLU A 58 12.52 -1.96 5.58
C GLU A 58 13.72 -2.64 4.92
N LYS A 59 13.60 -3.92 4.60
CA LYS A 59 14.66 -4.66 3.94
C LYS A 59 14.79 -4.36 2.46
N LEU A 60 13.72 -3.88 1.86
CA LEU A 60 13.66 -3.70 0.41
C LEU A 60 14.08 -2.31 -0.03
N ILE A 61 13.68 -1.28 0.73
CA ILE A 61 13.89 0.11 0.32
C ILE A 61 15.31 0.57 0.61
N LYS A 62 15.67 1.66 -0.06
CA LYS A 62 16.89 2.40 0.22
C LYS A 62 16.49 3.70 0.91
N PRO A 63 16.61 3.81 2.24
CA PRO A 63 16.04 4.94 2.99
C PRO A 63 16.58 6.31 2.59
N THR A 64 17.76 6.37 2.01
CA THR A 64 18.36 7.63 1.58
C THR A 64 17.78 8.16 0.28
N GLU A 65 17.05 7.31 -0.47
CA GLU A 65 16.52 7.68 -1.77
C GLU A 65 15.00 7.49 -1.87
N ASP A 66 14.49 6.46 -1.20
CA ASP A 66 13.10 6.06 -1.35
C ASP A 66 12.23 6.68 -0.26
N SER A 67 11.00 6.99 -0.61
CA SER A 67 10.01 7.50 0.35
C SER A 67 8.82 6.56 0.38
N ILE A 68 8.44 6.12 1.58
CA ILE A 68 7.21 5.36 1.77
C ILE A 68 6.45 6.00 2.91
N ARG A 69 5.17 6.24 2.68
CA ARG A 69 4.30 6.84 3.67
C ARG A 69 3.10 5.94 3.88
N ILE A 70 2.78 5.65 5.13
CA ILE A 70 1.67 4.77 5.46
C ILE A 70 0.72 5.53 6.37
N TYR A 71 -0.50 5.71 5.90
CA TYR A 71 -1.57 6.30 6.68
C TYR A 71 -2.40 5.19 7.28
N VAL A 72 -2.70 5.31 8.57
CA VAL A 72 -3.47 4.30 9.30
C VAL A 72 -4.86 4.87 9.55
N LEU A 73 -5.87 4.16 9.07
CA LEU A 73 -7.25 4.61 9.18
C LEU A 73 -8.10 3.53 9.84
N ASP A 74 -9.04 3.95 10.65
CA ASP A 74 -10.02 3.02 11.22
C ASP A 74 -11.16 2.77 10.23
N ALA A 75 -12.01 1.79 10.54
CA ALA A 75 -13.11 1.42 9.66
C ALA A 75 -14.09 2.56 9.44
N GLY A 76 -14.31 3.38 10.46
CA GLY A 76 -15.20 4.53 10.34
C GLY A 76 -14.71 5.54 9.32
N ALA A 77 -13.41 5.83 9.36
CA ALA A 77 -12.79 6.74 8.40
C ALA A 77 -12.91 6.21 6.98
N VAL A 78 -12.67 4.91 6.79
CA VAL A 78 -12.77 4.30 5.47
C VAL A 78 -14.19 4.36 4.93
N LYS A 79 -15.18 4.11 5.78
CA LYS A 79 -16.59 4.18 5.37
C LYS A 79 -17.01 5.58 4.93
N ARG A 80 -16.33 6.60 5.40
CA ARG A 80 -16.63 7.99 5.02
C ARG A 80 -15.87 8.43 3.77
N THR A 81 -15.18 7.51 3.11
CA THR A 81 -14.48 7.80 1.86
C THR A 81 -15.47 8.22 0.78
N ILE A 82 -15.16 9.29 0.12
CA ILE A 82 -15.99 9.82 -0.97
C ILE A 82 -15.24 9.57 -2.28
N THR A 83 -15.93 8.94 -3.22
CA THR A 83 -15.33 8.60 -4.51
C THR A 83 -16.07 9.32 -5.63
N TYR A 84 -15.30 9.94 -6.50
CA TYR A 84 -15.84 10.57 -7.71
C TYR A 84 -15.30 9.83 -8.93
N GLY A 85 -16.13 9.72 -9.94
CA GLY A 85 -15.74 9.10 -11.20
C GLY A 85 -15.92 7.60 -11.20
N SER A 86 -15.33 6.95 -12.18
CA SER A 86 -15.47 5.51 -12.34
C SER A 86 -14.44 4.77 -11.49
N GLU A 87 -14.78 3.55 -11.16
CA GLU A 87 -13.86 2.68 -10.44
C GLU A 87 -12.68 2.29 -11.33
N GLN A 88 -11.59 1.93 -10.69
CA GLN A 88 -10.43 1.41 -11.38
C GLN A 88 -10.81 0.09 -12.07
N PRO A 89 -10.55 -0.03 -13.37
CA PRO A 89 -10.96 -1.24 -14.12
C PRO A 89 -10.34 -2.53 -13.59
N ARG A 90 -9.20 -2.43 -12.94
CA ARG A 90 -8.47 -3.59 -12.46
C ARG A 90 -8.93 -4.08 -11.09
N ARG A 91 -9.86 -3.38 -10.50
CA ARG A 91 -10.32 -3.73 -9.17
C ARG A 91 -11.29 -4.89 -9.26
N ASP A 92 -10.83 -6.06 -8.85
CA ASP A 92 -11.64 -7.27 -8.92
C ASP A 92 -12.62 -7.37 -7.78
N GLU A 93 -12.28 -6.77 -6.68
CA GLU A 93 -13.11 -6.83 -5.50
C GLU A 93 -12.89 -5.59 -4.67
N VAL A 94 -13.82 -5.33 -3.79
CA VAL A 94 -13.76 -4.16 -2.92
C VAL A 94 -13.33 -4.62 -1.54
N ILE A 95 -12.53 -3.78 -0.88
CA ILE A 95 -12.23 -4.01 0.53
C ILE A 95 -13.49 -3.71 1.30
N VAL A 96 -14.04 -4.74 1.92
CA VAL A 96 -15.27 -4.61 2.69
C VAL A 96 -14.94 -4.48 4.15
N LEU A 97 -15.49 -3.46 4.75
CA LEU A 97 -15.25 -3.14 6.14
C LEU A 97 -16.54 -3.20 6.95
#